data_ea774676a9722a6c677fa3358b947eeb
#
_entry.id   ea774676a9722a6c677fa3358b947eeb
#
_cell.length_a   1.000
_cell.length_b   1.000
_cell.length_c   1.000
_cell.angle_alpha   90.00
_cell.angle_beta   90.00
_cell.angle_gamma   90.00
#
_symmetry.space_group_name_H-M   'P 1'
#
loop_
_entity.id
_entity.type
_entity.pdbx_description
1 polymer ?
#
loop_
_entity_poly.entity_id
_entity_poly.type
_entity_poly.pdbx_seq_one_letter_code
_entity_poly.pdbx_strand_id
1 'polypeptide(L)'
;MAEKKYVYIDVVDTALLCGLDVKPGTLGNNEVQARCPYCGDYKYRMYLSRQPEKSTFWCHNCGTGGNAVTLYADFNPGGRRLTTKEAYLELLDHPQVHTGESPYEHDRYIPEPIRPLHERSQIYLELLSLLILEEKHRQNLLRRGLSDEIIRGNMYRSIPTNWKQRRQAVEQLASRYDLSGMPGFYTRNFRWDLSSCRYSGILIPVCDKDSRIQGLQLRLDEPPPKTITLPDGTKATKKGERFRWLSTGGMSNGKKFYENGTGISSYIHVVGDLSCDTLHITEGAMKADIASFLSGGELFIGLTGVQNTRYLEDVVRQLKPKRILECVDMDCRTNPHVQRAQAKIRAICTPLCEEYRLFTWPVEQKGIDDYLLFEKLKREHLYRAA
;
A
#
# COMPACT_ATOMS: atom_id res chain seq x y z
N MET A 1 -34.68 -5.47 17.18
CA MET A 1 -34.25 -6.21 15.97
C MET A 1 -33.30 -7.29 16.45
N ALA A 2 -33.59 -8.57 16.18
CA ALA A 2 -32.70 -9.66 16.58
C ALA A 2 -31.38 -9.49 15.83
N GLU A 3 -30.26 -9.46 16.57
CA GLU A 3 -28.92 -9.52 15.98
C GLU A 3 -28.85 -10.75 15.07
N LYS A 4 -28.60 -10.53 13.77
CA LYS A 4 -28.32 -11.63 12.84
C LYS A 4 -27.00 -12.25 13.25
N LYS A 5 -27.06 -13.37 13.97
CA LYS A 5 -25.88 -14.12 14.37
C LYS A 5 -25.15 -14.58 13.10
N TYR A 6 -23.89 -14.19 12.97
CA TYR A 6 -23.03 -14.63 11.86
C TYR A 6 -22.79 -16.14 12.00
N VAL A 7 -23.04 -16.89 10.94
CA VAL A 7 -22.69 -18.32 10.86
C VAL A 7 -21.38 -18.44 10.12
N TYR A 8 -20.39 -19.06 10.74
CA TYR A 8 -19.12 -19.37 10.10
C TYR A 8 -19.34 -20.39 8.98
N ILE A 9 -18.77 -20.13 7.80
CA ILE A 9 -18.69 -21.06 6.67
C ILE A 9 -17.25 -21.05 6.20
N ASP A 10 -16.57 -22.21 6.19
CA ASP A 10 -15.14 -22.26 5.87
C ASP A 10 -14.88 -21.97 4.40
N VAL A 11 -14.12 -20.91 4.13
CA VAL A 11 -13.79 -20.48 2.75
C VAL A 11 -12.80 -21.43 2.07
N VAL A 12 -11.97 -22.15 2.82
CA VAL A 12 -11.01 -23.11 2.26
C VAL A 12 -11.71 -24.37 1.83
N ASP A 13 -12.61 -24.88 2.66
CA ASP A 13 -13.45 -26.04 2.30
C ASP A 13 -14.31 -25.68 1.09
N THR A 14 -14.89 -24.48 1.08
CA THR A 14 -15.64 -23.97 -0.08
C THR A 14 -14.77 -23.86 -1.34
N ALA A 15 -13.54 -23.38 -1.23
CA ALA A 15 -12.62 -23.28 -2.35
C ALA A 15 -12.25 -24.67 -2.93
N LEU A 16 -12.02 -25.65 -2.06
CA LEU A 16 -11.79 -27.04 -2.46
C LEU A 16 -13.01 -27.64 -3.15
N LEU A 17 -14.20 -27.41 -2.58
CA LEU A 17 -15.46 -27.81 -3.19
C LEU A 17 -15.67 -27.21 -4.58
N CYS A 18 -15.30 -25.95 -4.77
CA CYS A 18 -15.32 -25.26 -6.07
C CYS A 18 -14.19 -25.69 -7.01
N GLY A 19 -13.36 -26.65 -6.63
CA GLY A 19 -12.26 -27.16 -7.47
C GLY A 19 -11.09 -26.17 -7.63
N LEU A 20 -10.91 -25.24 -6.72
CA LEU A 20 -9.78 -24.32 -6.78
C LEU A 20 -8.46 -25.06 -6.51
N ASP A 21 -7.45 -24.71 -7.30
CA ASP A 21 -6.07 -25.20 -7.10
C ASP A 21 -5.44 -24.47 -5.90
N VAL A 22 -5.34 -25.22 -4.80
CA VAL A 22 -4.76 -24.74 -3.54
C VAL A 22 -3.28 -25.11 -3.49
N LYS A 23 -2.46 -24.17 -3.05
CA LYS A 23 -1.00 -24.34 -2.98
C LYS A 23 -0.64 -25.45 -1.99
N PRO A 24 0.10 -26.48 -2.43
CA PRO A 24 0.58 -27.54 -1.55
C PRO A 24 1.33 -26.99 -0.32
N GLY A 25 1.09 -27.59 0.84
CA GLY A 25 1.72 -27.21 2.10
C GLY A 25 1.12 -25.99 2.81
N THR A 26 0.06 -25.37 2.27
CA THR A 26 -0.61 -24.25 2.95
C THR A 26 -1.95 -24.63 3.60
N LEU A 27 -2.51 -25.79 3.30
CA LEU A 27 -3.85 -26.23 3.78
C LEU A 27 -3.99 -26.26 5.31
N GLY A 28 -2.94 -26.53 6.03
CA GLY A 28 -2.93 -26.54 7.51
C GLY A 28 -2.75 -25.17 8.15
N ASN A 29 -2.60 -24.11 7.36
CA ASN A 29 -2.37 -22.77 7.87
C ASN A 29 -3.69 -22.00 8.04
N ASN A 30 -3.66 -20.98 8.89
CA ASN A 30 -4.78 -20.05 9.04
C ASN A 30 -5.02 -19.21 7.79
N GLU A 31 -3.99 -19.06 6.96
CA GLU A 31 -4.03 -18.39 5.67
C GLU A 31 -3.54 -19.36 4.59
N VAL A 32 -4.44 -19.76 3.73
CA VAL A 32 -4.22 -20.73 2.66
C VAL A 32 -4.10 -19.99 1.32
N GLN A 33 -3.15 -20.40 0.48
CA GLN A 33 -2.92 -19.79 -0.82
C GLN A 33 -3.57 -20.61 -1.92
N ALA A 34 -4.25 -19.95 -2.88
CA ALA A 34 -4.90 -20.59 -4.01
C ALA A 34 -4.65 -19.82 -5.32
N ARG A 35 -4.85 -20.48 -6.44
CA ARG A 35 -4.98 -19.81 -7.74
C ARG A 35 -6.31 -19.08 -7.79
N CYS A 36 -6.28 -17.85 -8.29
CA CYS A 36 -7.49 -17.03 -8.35
C CYS A 36 -8.32 -17.39 -9.59
N PRO A 37 -9.57 -17.86 -9.42
CA PRO A 37 -10.42 -18.21 -10.57
C PRO A 37 -10.92 -16.97 -11.31
N TYR A 38 -10.98 -15.80 -10.66
CA TYR A 38 -11.46 -14.56 -11.26
C TYR A 38 -10.48 -13.97 -12.29
N CYS A 39 -9.18 -14.16 -12.13
CA CYS A 39 -8.17 -13.58 -13.01
C CYS A 39 -7.18 -14.59 -13.61
N GLY A 40 -7.37 -15.87 -13.33
CA GLY A 40 -6.49 -16.93 -13.81
C GLY A 40 -5.06 -16.86 -13.27
N ASP A 41 -4.86 -16.22 -12.10
CA ASP A 41 -3.53 -16.11 -11.50
C ASP A 41 -2.97 -17.47 -11.12
N TYR A 42 -1.86 -17.85 -11.71
CA TYR A 42 -1.17 -19.11 -11.47
C TYR A 42 -0.13 -19.05 -10.33
N LYS A 43 0.08 -17.88 -9.72
CA LYS A 43 1.11 -17.65 -8.68
C LYS A 43 0.59 -17.81 -7.26
N TYR A 44 -0.60 -18.35 -7.08
CA TYR A 44 -1.23 -18.53 -5.77
C TYR A 44 -1.30 -17.24 -4.95
N ARG A 45 -1.69 -16.12 -5.59
CA ARG A 45 -1.82 -14.81 -4.93
C ARG A 45 -3.23 -14.52 -4.40
N MET A 46 -4.12 -15.49 -4.45
CA MET A 46 -5.37 -15.48 -3.71
C MET A 46 -5.15 -16.10 -2.35
N TYR A 47 -5.51 -15.39 -1.31
CA TYR A 47 -5.38 -15.81 0.07
C TYR A 47 -6.76 -16.09 0.65
N LEU A 48 -6.92 -17.25 1.26
CA LEU A 48 -8.13 -17.75 1.90
C LEU A 48 -7.86 -17.73 3.40
N SER A 49 -8.60 -16.91 4.15
CA SER A 49 -8.37 -16.71 5.58
C SER A 49 -9.45 -17.38 6.42
N ARG A 50 -9.05 -18.28 7.32
CA ARG A 50 -9.90 -18.97 8.29
C ARG A 50 -9.98 -18.18 9.60
N GLN A 51 -10.49 -16.95 9.54
CA GLN A 51 -10.67 -16.15 10.77
C GLN A 51 -11.88 -16.68 11.57
N PRO A 52 -11.80 -16.71 12.93
CA PRO A 52 -12.87 -17.24 13.78
C PRO A 52 -14.25 -16.59 13.55
N GLU A 53 -14.25 -15.29 13.26
CA GLU A 53 -15.47 -14.51 13.06
C GLU A 53 -15.83 -14.33 11.60
N LYS A 54 -14.87 -14.54 10.69
CA LYS A 54 -15.03 -14.18 9.29
C LYS A 54 -14.09 -14.96 8.39
N SER A 55 -14.63 -15.90 7.66
CA SER A 55 -13.91 -16.67 6.66
C SER A 55 -13.97 -15.95 5.31
N THR A 56 -12.84 -15.45 4.79
CA THR A 56 -12.79 -14.59 3.61
C THR A 56 -11.64 -14.92 2.69
N PHE A 57 -11.76 -14.49 1.43
CA PHE A 57 -10.66 -14.54 0.47
C PHE A 57 -10.31 -13.15 -0.07
N TRP A 58 -9.05 -13.02 -0.50
CA TRP A 58 -8.57 -11.83 -1.20
C TRP A 58 -7.49 -12.20 -2.21
N CYS A 59 -7.63 -11.74 -3.45
CA CYS A 59 -6.62 -11.91 -4.48
C CYS A 59 -5.75 -10.65 -4.63
N HIS A 60 -4.47 -10.76 -4.32
CA HIS A 60 -3.51 -9.65 -4.48
C HIS A 60 -3.17 -9.34 -5.95
N ASN A 61 -3.62 -10.16 -6.89
CA ASN A 61 -3.40 -9.90 -8.30
C ASN A 61 -4.49 -9.03 -8.93
N CYS A 62 -5.76 -9.34 -8.68
CA CYS A 62 -6.88 -8.61 -9.29
C CYS A 62 -7.69 -7.77 -8.30
N GLY A 63 -7.37 -7.82 -7.01
CA GLY A 63 -8.10 -7.10 -5.97
C GLY A 63 -9.51 -7.63 -5.69
N THR A 64 -9.88 -8.80 -6.25
CA THR A 64 -11.18 -9.42 -5.95
C THR A 64 -11.13 -10.06 -4.57
N GLY A 65 -12.14 -9.80 -3.77
CA GLY A 65 -12.31 -10.37 -2.44
C GLY A 65 -13.77 -10.71 -2.14
N GLY A 66 -13.97 -11.54 -1.13
CA GLY A 66 -15.29 -11.98 -0.71
C GLY A 66 -15.22 -12.99 0.42
N ASN A 67 -16.30 -13.73 0.60
CA ASN A 67 -16.41 -14.82 1.57
C ASN A 67 -16.76 -16.14 0.88
N ALA A 68 -16.91 -17.20 1.66
CA ALA A 68 -17.32 -18.54 1.17
C ALA A 68 -18.56 -18.48 0.28
N VAL A 69 -19.59 -17.73 0.70
CA VAL A 69 -20.84 -17.61 -0.04
C VAL A 69 -20.64 -16.95 -1.41
N THR A 70 -19.83 -15.88 -1.47
CA THR A 70 -19.50 -15.21 -2.73
C THR A 70 -18.75 -16.15 -3.67
N LEU A 71 -17.76 -16.88 -3.15
CA LEU A 71 -16.96 -17.81 -3.94
C LEU A 71 -17.82 -18.93 -4.53
N TYR A 72 -18.71 -19.52 -3.71
CA TYR A 72 -19.60 -20.59 -4.13
C TYR A 72 -20.66 -20.13 -5.13
N ALA A 73 -21.19 -18.92 -4.95
CA ALA A 73 -22.15 -18.35 -5.89
C ALA A 73 -21.58 -18.24 -7.31
N ASP A 74 -20.27 -17.92 -7.41
CA ASP A 74 -19.60 -17.70 -8.68
C ASP A 74 -19.01 -18.99 -9.29
N PHE A 75 -18.58 -19.97 -8.48
CA PHE A 75 -17.78 -21.12 -8.93
C PHE A 75 -18.25 -22.48 -8.41
N ASN A 76 -19.52 -22.63 -8.02
CA ASN A 76 -20.04 -23.91 -7.54
C ASN A 76 -19.85 -25.05 -8.57
N PRO A 77 -19.78 -26.34 -8.12
CA PRO A 77 -19.57 -27.49 -8.99
C PRO A 77 -20.62 -27.66 -10.07
N GLY A 78 -21.84 -27.16 -9.84
CA GLY A 78 -22.92 -27.20 -10.82
C GLY A 78 -22.78 -26.23 -11.99
N GLY A 79 -21.82 -25.32 -11.94
CA GLY A 79 -21.55 -24.35 -13.02
C GLY A 79 -22.70 -23.35 -13.27
N ARG A 80 -23.69 -23.29 -12.40
CA ARG A 80 -24.84 -22.37 -12.48
C ARG A 80 -24.57 -21.12 -11.66
N ARG A 81 -25.01 -19.98 -12.13
CA ARG A 81 -24.95 -18.74 -11.35
C ARG A 81 -26.00 -18.78 -10.24
N LEU A 82 -25.56 -18.73 -8.98
CA LEU A 82 -26.45 -18.71 -7.82
C LEU A 82 -26.60 -17.30 -7.27
N THR A 83 -27.75 -17.01 -6.70
CA THR A 83 -27.88 -15.85 -5.82
C THR A 83 -27.16 -16.10 -4.50
N THR A 84 -26.76 -15.03 -3.81
CA THR A 84 -26.12 -15.12 -2.48
C THR A 84 -26.97 -15.94 -1.48
N LYS A 85 -28.31 -15.86 -1.58
CA LYS A 85 -29.21 -16.62 -0.71
C LYS A 85 -29.18 -18.13 -1.02
N GLU A 86 -29.21 -18.50 -2.29
CA GLU A 86 -29.12 -19.91 -2.71
C GLU A 86 -27.78 -20.50 -2.32
N ALA A 87 -26.68 -19.82 -2.63
CA ALA A 87 -25.33 -20.23 -2.26
C ALA A 87 -25.17 -20.40 -0.74
N TYR A 88 -25.73 -19.48 0.05
CA TYR A 88 -25.72 -19.59 1.51
C TYR A 88 -26.46 -20.80 2.01
N LEU A 89 -27.67 -21.08 1.51
CA LEU A 89 -28.47 -22.22 1.92
C LEU A 89 -27.82 -23.56 1.52
N GLU A 90 -27.27 -23.66 0.32
CA GLU A 90 -26.56 -24.86 -0.13
C GLU A 90 -25.30 -25.14 0.70
N LEU A 91 -24.55 -24.11 1.09
CA LEU A 91 -23.33 -24.27 1.90
C LEU A 91 -23.63 -24.65 3.35
N LEU A 92 -24.74 -24.17 3.92
CA LEU A 92 -25.11 -24.50 5.32
C LEU A 92 -25.27 -25.99 5.56
N ASP A 93 -25.82 -26.72 4.59
CA ASP A 93 -26.11 -28.17 4.70
C ASP A 93 -25.09 -29.02 3.94
N HIS A 94 -23.99 -28.40 3.39
CA HIS A 94 -23.07 -29.14 2.56
C HIS A 94 -22.06 -29.96 3.40
N PRO A 95 -22.02 -31.32 3.24
CA PRO A 95 -21.25 -32.20 4.12
C PRO A 95 -19.73 -32.03 4.07
N GLN A 96 -19.21 -31.39 3.03
CA GLN A 96 -17.76 -31.14 2.85
C GLN A 96 -17.31 -29.75 3.31
N VAL A 97 -18.23 -28.93 3.81
CA VAL A 97 -17.94 -27.57 4.24
C VAL A 97 -18.21 -27.42 5.72
N HIS A 98 -17.21 -27.02 6.48
CA HIS A 98 -17.42 -26.75 7.89
C HIS A 98 -18.26 -25.49 8.08
N THR A 99 -19.33 -25.61 8.86
CA THR A 99 -20.28 -24.54 9.18
C THR A 99 -20.54 -24.47 10.68
N GLY A 100 -21.01 -23.34 11.18
CA GLY A 100 -21.37 -23.16 12.58
C GLY A 100 -20.39 -22.26 13.34
N GLU A 101 -19.71 -22.76 14.37
CA GLU A 101 -18.65 -22.06 15.09
C GLU A 101 -17.31 -22.38 14.45
N SER A 102 -16.42 -21.40 14.40
CA SER A 102 -15.10 -21.62 13.83
C SER A 102 -14.31 -22.63 14.67
N PRO A 103 -13.79 -23.74 14.08
CA PRO A 103 -12.96 -24.69 14.80
C PRO A 103 -11.53 -24.18 15.02
N TYR A 104 -11.21 -23.03 14.44
CA TYR A 104 -9.87 -22.45 14.52
C TYR A 104 -9.84 -21.48 15.69
N GLU A 105 -9.28 -21.93 16.81
CA GLU A 105 -8.83 -21.03 17.88
C GLU A 105 -7.63 -20.25 17.34
N HIS A 106 -7.85 -18.97 17.15
CA HIS A 106 -6.76 -18.05 16.90
C HIS A 106 -6.42 -17.34 18.19
N ASP A 107 -5.16 -17.36 18.55
CA ASP A 107 -4.60 -16.19 19.20
C ASP A 107 -4.94 -15.01 18.30
N ARG A 108 -6.01 -14.30 18.64
CA ARG A 108 -6.42 -13.10 17.90
C ARG A 108 -5.22 -12.18 17.91
N TYR A 109 -4.53 -12.10 16.77
CA TYR A 109 -3.67 -10.95 16.57
C TYR A 109 -4.58 -9.74 16.51
N ILE A 110 -4.75 -9.10 17.64
CA ILE A 110 -5.22 -7.73 17.70
C ILE A 110 -3.95 -6.92 17.44
N PRO A 111 -3.78 -6.34 16.21
CA PRO A 111 -2.69 -5.42 15.99
C PRO A 111 -2.74 -4.39 17.10
N GLU A 112 -1.60 -4.01 17.67
CA GLU A 112 -1.57 -2.84 18.54
C GLU A 112 -2.31 -1.71 17.83
N PRO A 113 -3.33 -1.10 18.45
CA PRO A 113 -4.11 -0.06 17.80
C PRO A 113 -3.16 1.03 17.34
N ILE A 114 -3.27 1.39 16.06
CA ILE A 114 -2.45 2.46 15.52
C ILE A 114 -2.77 3.77 16.26
N ARG A 115 -1.75 4.49 16.69
CA ARG A 115 -1.94 5.78 17.37
C ARG A 115 -2.76 6.77 16.55
N PRO A 116 -3.52 7.67 17.19
CA PRO A 116 -4.21 8.76 16.53
C PRO A 116 -3.26 9.56 15.62
N LEU A 117 -3.78 10.08 14.51
CA LEU A 117 -2.96 10.72 13.48
C LEU A 117 -2.15 11.91 14.01
N HIS A 118 -2.73 12.73 14.88
CA HIS A 118 -2.04 13.91 15.45
C HIS A 118 -0.82 13.52 16.29
N GLU A 119 -0.94 12.50 17.17
CA GLU A 119 0.16 11.97 17.96
C GLU A 119 1.22 11.32 17.06
N ARG A 120 0.78 10.51 16.11
CA ARG A 120 1.64 9.82 15.16
C ARG A 120 2.46 10.81 14.33
N SER A 121 1.83 11.87 13.84
CA SER A 121 2.49 12.94 13.11
C SER A 121 3.55 13.64 13.96
N GLN A 122 3.24 13.98 15.21
CA GLN A 122 4.18 14.63 16.13
C GLN A 122 5.40 13.74 16.40
N ILE A 123 5.19 12.45 16.65
CA ILE A 123 6.28 11.49 16.92
C ILE A 123 7.15 11.30 15.67
N TYR A 124 6.56 11.22 14.48
CA TYR A 124 7.35 11.14 13.24
C TYR A 124 8.13 12.41 12.94
N LEU A 125 7.57 13.60 13.18
CA LEU A 125 8.31 14.87 13.05
C LEU A 125 9.52 14.89 13.99
N GLU A 126 9.36 14.50 15.25
CA GLU A 126 10.45 14.40 16.20
C GLU A 126 11.50 13.36 15.74
N LEU A 127 11.09 12.16 15.31
CA LEU A 127 12.01 11.16 14.75
C LEU A 127 12.82 11.76 13.60
N LEU A 128 12.16 12.39 12.64
CA LEU A 128 12.82 12.95 11.46
C LEU A 128 13.77 14.11 11.83
N SER A 129 13.49 14.86 12.89
CA SER A 129 14.39 15.91 13.39
C SER A 129 15.70 15.35 13.96
N LEU A 130 15.67 14.12 14.48
CA LEU A 130 16.82 13.40 15.04
C LEU A 130 17.66 12.68 13.98
N LEU A 131 17.16 12.54 12.76
CA LEU A 131 17.84 11.86 11.66
C LEU A 131 18.50 12.85 10.71
N ILE A 132 19.55 12.40 10.04
CA ILE A 132 20.25 13.15 9.00
C ILE A 132 19.81 12.72 7.60
N LEU A 133 20.01 13.56 6.61
CA LEU A 133 19.97 13.20 5.20
C LEU A 133 21.41 13.03 4.70
N GLU A 134 21.78 11.80 4.34
CA GLU A 134 23.11 11.52 3.78
C GLU A 134 23.30 12.24 2.45
N GLU A 135 24.53 12.69 2.16
CA GLU A 135 24.83 13.50 0.97
C GLU A 135 24.45 12.78 -0.34
N LYS A 136 24.65 11.47 -0.44
CA LYS A 136 24.21 10.69 -1.61
C LYS A 136 22.70 10.78 -1.87
N HIS A 137 21.91 10.80 -0.82
CA HIS A 137 20.46 10.93 -0.90
C HIS A 137 20.03 12.36 -1.23
N ARG A 138 20.70 13.36 -0.63
CA ARG A 138 20.51 14.77 -0.97
C ARG A 138 20.79 15.00 -2.46
N GLN A 139 21.94 14.52 -2.97
CA GLN A 139 22.30 14.63 -4.39
C GLN A 139 21.31 13.90 -5.31
N ASN A 140 20.75 12.77 -4.87
CA ASN A 140 19.70 12.09 -5.62
C ASN A 140 18.43 12.93 -5.76
N LEU A 141 18.01 13.60 -4.69
CA LEU A 141 16.83 14.48 -4.68
C LEU A 141 17.06 15.76 -5.52
N LEU A 142 18.24 16.37 -5.43
CA LEU A 142 18.62 17.52 -6.25
C LEU A 142 18.59 17.19 -7.75
N ARG A 143 19.14 16.03 -8.14
CA ARG A 143 19.10 15.57 -9.55
C ARG A 143 17.69 15.32 -10.07
N ARG A 144 16.72 15.10 -9.17
CA ARG A 144 15.30 14.98 -9.50
C ARG A 144 14.58 16.34 -9.57
N GLY A 145 15.32 17.44 -9.44
CA GLY A 145 14.82 18.81 -9.62
C GLY A 145 14.35 19.50 -8.35
N LEU A 146 14.40 18.86 -7.17
CA LEU A 146 14.09 19.52 -5.90
C LEU A 146 15.20 20.50 -5.50
N SER A 147 14.84 21.57 -4.80
CA SER A 147 15.79 22.46 -4.13
C SER A 147 16.11 21.98 -2.72
N ASP A 148 17.22 22.46 -2.15
CA ASP A 148 17.57 22.18 -0.75
C ASP A 148 16.51 22.66 0.25
N GLU A 149 15.84 23.74 -0.06
CA GLU A 149 14.73 24.27 0.74
C GLU A 149 13.56 23.29 0.79
N ILE A 150 13.12 22.80 -0.36
CA ILE A 150 12.04 21.82 -0.47
C ILE A 150 12.43 20.48 0.17
N ILE A 151 13.67 20.03 -0.04
CA ILE A 151 14.17 18.79 0.59
C ILE A 151 14.12 18.90 2.12
N ARG A 152 14.48 20.05 2.69
CA ARG A 152 14.38 20.29 4.14
C ARG A 152 12.93 20.41 4.59
N GLY A 153 12.10 21.16 3.87
CA GLY A 153 10.67 21.37 4.16
C GLY A 153 9.88 20.07 4.17
N ASN A 154 10.09 19.20 3.20
CA ASN A 154 9.45 17.89 3.11
C ASN A 154 10.03 16.86 4.11
N MET A 155 11.00 17.26 4.93
CA MET A 155 11.59 16.42 5.98
C MET A 155 12.15 15.09 5.47
N TYR A 156 12.68 15.03 4.24
CA TYR A 156 13.38 13.84 3.75
C TYR A 156 14.59 13.51 4.61
N ARG A 157 14.75 12.26 5.01
CA ARG A 157 15.87 11.78 5.83
C ARG A 157 16.38 10.44 5.32
N SER A 158 17.60 10.11 5.65
CA SER A 158 18.14 8.77 5.44
C SER A 158 17.72 7.86 6.59
N ILE A 159 17.35 6.62 6.27
CA ILE A 159 17.13 5.64 7.32
C ILE A 159 18.46 5.34 8.04
N PRO A 160 18.52 5.32 9.37
CA PRO A 160 19.77 5.16 10.11
C PRO A 160 20.25 3.69 10.08
N THR A 161 21.16 3.39 9.16
CA THR A 161 21.79 2.05 9.06
C THR A 161 22.82 1.83 10.16
N ASN A 162 23.44 2.89 10.66
CA ASN A 162 24.36 2.84 11.79
C ASN A 162 23.57 2.56 13.09
N TRP A 163 23.89 1.45 13.75
CA TRP A 163 23.15 1.02 14.94
C TRP A 163 23.26 1.99 16.13
N LYS A 164 24.39 2.70 16.29
CA LYS A 164 24.59 3.69 17.37
C LYS A 164 23.69 4.90 17.17
N GLN A 165 23.68 5.46 15.96
CA GLN A 165 22.82 6.59 15.61
C GLN A 165 21.33 6.21 15.75
N ARG A 166 20.94 5.04 15.25
CA ARG A 166 19.59 4.52 15.37
C ARG A 166 19.17 4.43 16.84
N ARG A 167 20.01 3.79 17.64
CA ARG A 167 19.75 3.61 19.07
C ARG A 167 19.59 4.93 19.79
N GLN A 168 20.49 5.87 19.57
CA GLN A 168 20.43 7.21 20.16
C GLN A 168 19.12 7.92 19.80
N ALA A 169 18.72 7.92 18.53
CA ALA A 169 17.49 8.54 18.08
C ALA A 169 16.25 7.89 18.73
N VAL A 170 16.19 6.55 18.75
CA VAL A 170 15.05 5.82 19.32
C VAL A 170 14.99 5.97 20.83
N GLU A 171 16.11 5.91 21.57
CA GLU A 171 16.14 6.12 23.02
C GLU A 171 15.73 7.55 23.39
N GLN A 172 16.19 8.55 22.64
CA GLN A 172 15.78 9.94 22.86
C GLN A 172 14.28 10.12 22.59
N LEU A 173 13.74 9.48 21.56
CA LEU A 173 12.32 9.54 21.25
C LEU A 173 11.49 8.81 22.34
N ALA A 174 11.91 7.63 22.74
CA ALA A 174 11.24 6.81 23.78
C ALA A 174 11.29 7.43 25.18
N SER A 175 12.24 8.34 25.45
CA SER A 175 12.26 9.09 26.72
C SER A 175 11.16 10.15 26.83
N ARG A 176 10.56 10.54 25.69
CA ARG A 176 9.53 11.59 25.60
C ARG A 176 8.15 11.03 25.24
N TYR A 177 8.10 9.92 24.52
CA TYR A 177 6.88 9.34 23.97
C TYR A 177 6.83 7.85 24.26
N ASP A 178 5.64 7.35 24.57
CA ASP A 178 5.37 5.92 24.42
C ASP A 178 5.27 5.60 22.91
N LEU A 179 6.03 4.62 22.42
CA LEU A 179 6.07 4.24 21.01
C LEU A 179 5.12 3.09 20.66
N SER A 180 4.27 2.64 21.62
CA SER A 180 3.22 1.67 21.36
C SER A 180 2.26 2.20 20.32
N GLY A 181 1.85 1.36 19.36
CA GLY A 181 0.94 1.77 18.28
C GLY A 181 1.59 2.64 17.19
N MET A 182 2.93 2.83 17.23
CA MET A 182 3.67 3.56 16.21
C MET A 182 4.19 2.62 15.12
N PRO A 183 3.70 2.70 13.86
CA PRO A 183 4.21 1.87 12.78
C PRO A 183 5.71 2.12 12.54
N GLY A 184 6.45 1.03 12.36
CA GLY A 184 7.89 1.06 12.17
C GLY A 184 8.70 0.84 13.45
N PHE A 185 8.10 1.02 14.61
CA PHE A 185 8.74 0.74 15.89
C PHE A 185 8.33 -0.63 16.41
N TYR A 186 9.22 -1.24 17.20
CA TYR A 186 9.01 -2.53 17.85
C TYR A 186 9.93 -2.67 19.07
N THR A 187 9.65 -3.63 19.95
CA THR A 187 10.55 -3.94 21.06
C THR A 187 11.43 -5.13 20.73
N ARG A 188 12.68 -5.06 21.20
CA ARG A 188 13.63 -6.15 21.21
C ARG A 188 14.36 -6.16 22.53
N ASN A 189 14.27 -7.26 23.27
CA ASN A 189 14.82 -7.37 24.62
C ASN A 189 14.36 -6.20 25.50
N PHE A 190 13.05 -5.93 25.53
CA PHE A 190 12.39 -4.85 26.31
C PHE A 190 12.83 -3.43 25.94
N ARG A 191 13.47 -3.22 24.80
CA ARG A 191 13.88 -1.89 24.32
C ARG A 191 13.28 -1.61 22.97
N TRP A 192 12.85 -0.37 22.77
CA TRP A 192 12.37 0.08 21.47
C TRP A 192 13.49 0.10 20.43
N ASP A 193 13.16 -0.27 19.22
CA ASP A 193 14.04 -0.20 18.05
C ASP A 193 13.21 0.18 16.81
N LEU A 194 13.90 0.61 15.74
CA LEU A 194 13.32 1.02 14.47
C LEU A 194 13.54 -0.07 13.42
N SER A 195 12.50 -0.43 12.70
CA SER A 195 12.55 -1.46 11.65
C SER A 195 13.26 -0.99 10.38
N SER A 196 13.52 -1.93 9.50
CA SER A 196 14.08 -1.70 8.14
C SER A 196 15.49 -1.08 8.09
N CYS A 197 16.14 -0.81 9.22
CA CYS A 197 17.46 -0.18 9.28
C CYS A 197 18.63 -1.03 8.74
N ARG A 198 18.37 -2.25 8.29
CA ARG A 198 19.34 -3.06 7.51
C ARG A 198 19.47 -2.63 6.05
N TYR A 199 18.57 -1.78 5.59
CA TYR A 199 18.53 -1.27 4.23
C TYR A 199 18.96 0.19 4.20
N SER A 200 19.70 0.60 3.18
CA SER A 200 19.96 2.01 2.89
C SER A 200 18.83 2.60 2.04
N GLY A 201 18.44 3.82 2.32
CA GLY A 201 17.37 4.48 1.58
C GLY A 201 16.87 5.78 2.20
N ILE A 202 15.91 6.39 1.53
CA ILE A 202 15.31 7.66 1.89
C ILE A 202 13.95 7.42 2.56
N LEU A 203 13.76 7.96 3.76
CA LEU A 203 12.48 8.08 4.41
C LEU A 203 11.68 9.23 3.79
N ILE A 204 10.46 8.93 3.39
CA ILE A 204 9.52 9.83 2.72
C ILE A 204 8.30 9.98 3.60
N PRO A 205 8.03 11.17 4.16
CA PRO A 205 6.78 11.42 4.86
C PRO A 205 5.58 11.34 3.90
N VAL A 206 4.56 10.61 4.30
CA VAL A 206 3.27 10.56 3.60
C VAL A 206 2.30 11.39 4.40
N CYS A 207 1.95 12.57 3.89
CA CYS A 207 1.16 13.56 4.59
C CYS A 207 -0.30 13.58 4.12
N ASP A 208 -1.22 14.00 4.99
CA ASP A 208 -2.58 14.35 4.62
C ASP A 208 -2.68 15.82 4.15
N LYS A 209 -3.91 16.27 3.86
CA LYS A 209 -4.18 17.67 3.43
C LYS A 209 -3.80 18.74 4.46
N ASP A 210 -3.72 18.38 5.74
CA ASP A 210 -3.32 19.28 6.82
C ASP A 210 -1.82 19.16 7.15
N SER A 211 -1.02 18.59 6.24
CA SER A 211 0.42 18.33 6.38
C SER A 211 0.80 17.41 7.55
N ARG A 212 -0.16 16.64 8.09
CA ARG A 212 0.11 15.68 9.17
C ARG A 212 0.67 14.40 8.59
N ILE A 213 1.78 13.92 9.14
CA ILE A 213 2.45 12.70 8.68
C ILE A 213 1.63 11.47 9.08
N GLN A 214 1.02 10.83 8.10
CA GLN A 214 0.21 9.61 8.26
C GLN A 214 1.09 8.37 8.46
N GLY A 215 2.29 8.38 7.89
CA GLY A 215 3.27 7.32 7.95
C GLY A 215 4.53 7.66 7.15
N LEU A 216 5.51 6.77 7.22
CA LEU A 216 6.76 6.92 6.48
C LEU A 216 6.89 5.80 5.44
N GLN A 217 7.19 6.16 4.20
CA GLN A 217 7.70 5.23 3.20
C GLN A 217 9.23 5.24 3.18
N LEU A 218 9.83 4.09 2.92
CA LEU A 218 11.26 3.93 2.69
C LEU A 218 11.49 3.61 1.22
N ARG A 219 12.14 4.52 0.49
CA ARG A 219 12.66 4.26 -0.86
C ARG A 219 14.05 3.66 -0.73
N LEU A 220 14.17 2.40 -1.05
CA LEU A 220 15.43 1.67 -0.98
C LEU A 220 16.39 2.12 -2.08
N ASP A 221 17.67 2.25 -1.75
CA ASP A 221 18.73 2.47 -2.73
C ASP A 221 18.82 1.26 -3.66
N GLU A 222 18.91 0.08 -3.06
CA GLU A 222 18.92 -1.21 -3.75
C GLU A 222 17.80 -2.11 -3.22
N PRO A 223 16.75 -2.34 -4.01
CA PRO A 223 15.72 -3.28 -3.61
C PRO A 223 16.28 -4.70 -3.58
N PRO A 224 16.04 -5.47 -2.50
CA PRO A 224 16.51 -6.84 -2.41
C PRO A 224 15.90 -7.69 -3.52
N PRO A 225 16.66 -8.66 -4.05
CA PRO A 225 16.16 -9.56 -5.06
C PRO A 225 14.97 -10.37 -4.53
N LYS A 226 13.99 -10.60 -5.40
CA LYS A 226 12.82 -11.44 -5.11
C LYS A 226 12.85 -12.68 -6.00
N THR A 227 12.88 -13.85 -5.40
CA THR A 227 12.73 -15.09 -6.15
C THR A 227 11.29 -15.25 -6.57
N ILE A 228 11.05 -15.47 -7.85
CA ILE A 228 9.75 -15.80 -8.43
C ILE A 228 9.84 -17.20 -9.05
N THR A 229 8.74 -17.95 -8.98
CA THR A 229 8.60 -19.20 -9.72
C THR A 229 7.95 -18.88 -11.06
N LEU A 230 8.60 -19.26 -12.15
CA LEU A 230 8.07 -19.12 -13.52
C LEU A 230 6.97 -20.17 -13.78
N PRO A 231 6.18 -20.02 -14.86
CA PRO A 231 5.12 -20.97 -15.21
C PRO A 231 5.59 -22.40 -15.40
N ASP A 232 6.83 -22.60 -15.83
CA ASP A 232 7.49 -23.90 -16.02
C ASP A 232 8.03 -24.52 -14.72
N GLY A 233 7.79 -23.88 -13.56
CA GLY A 233 8.29 -24.33 -12.27
C GLY A 233 9.72 -23.90 -11.95
N THR A 234 10.46 -23.30 -12.88
CA THR A 234 11.81 -22.79 -12.64
C THR A 234 11.79 -21.56 -11.75
N LYS A 235 12.86 -21.37 -10.94
CA LYS A 235 13.02 -20.18 -10.11
C LYS A 235 13.83 -19.13 -10.85
N ALA A 236 13.28 -17.94 -10.98
CA ALA A 236 13.98 -16.77 -11.51
C ALA A 236 14.11 -15.68 -10.43
N THR A 237 15.19 -14.93 -10.49
CA THR A 237 15.40 -13.78 -9.63
C THR A 237 14.92 -12.52 -10.34
N LYS A 238 14.04 -11.78 -9.67
CA LYS A 238 13.51 -10.49 -10.14
C LYS A 238 13.89 -9.40 -9.14
N LYS A 239 14.06 -8.18 -9.64
CA LYS A 239 14.23 -7.00 -8.77
C LYS A 239 13.01 -6.87 -7.86
N GLY A 240 13.25 -6.69 -6.56
CA GLY A 240 12.19 -6.52 -5.58
C GLY A 240 11.58 -5.12 -5.60
N GLU A 241 10.69 -4.87 -4.66
CA GLU A 241 10.01 -3.58 -4.52
C GLU A 241 10.95 -2.52 -3.96
N ARG A 242 10.98 -1.36 -4.62
CA ARG A 242 11.85 -0.24 -4.22
C ARG A 242 11.26 0.58 -3.07
N PHE A 243 9.94 0.62 -2.97
CA PHE A 243 9.24 1.37 -1.92
C PHE A 243 8.61 0.41 -0.91
N ARG A 244 8.76 0.73 0.35
CA ARG A 244 8.18 -0.02 1.47
C ARG A 244 7.62 0.94 2.50
N TRP A 245 6.54 0.56 3.13
CA TRP A 245 6.11 1.25 4.33
C TRP A 245 7.02 0.91 5.51
N LEU A 246 7.30 1.89 6.34
CA LEU A 246 7.89 1.69 7.65
C LEU A 246 6.81 1.09 8.56
N SER A 247 6.80 -0.23 8.66
CA SER A 247 5.74 -1.01 9.33
C SER A 247 6.35 -2.18 10.08
N THR A 248 5.72 -2.55 11.19
CA THR A 248 6.13 -3.66 12.06
C THR A 248 4.98 -4.61 12.40
N GLY A 249 3.83 -4.45 11.76
CA GLY A 249 2.64 -5.28 11.96
C GLY A 249 2.63 -6.61 11.19
N GLY A 250 3.78 -7.10 10.72
CA GLY A 250 3.85 -8.34 9.94
C GLY A 250 3.72 -9.60 10.80
N MET A 251 3.03 -10.60 10.24
CA MET A 251 2.93 -11.95 10.82
C MET A 251 3.26 -13.02 9.78
N SER A 252 3.74 -14.17 10.24
CA SER A 252 3.85 -15.39 9.45
C SER A 252 3.58 -16.60 10.34
N ASN A 253 2.73 -17.51 9.87
CA ASN A 253 2.36 -18.74 10.60
C ASN A 253 1.92 -18.47 12.05
N GLY A 254 1.05 -17.46 12.25
CA GLY A 254 0.54 -17.08 13.57
C GLY A 254 1.55 -16.38 14.49
N LYS A 255 2.81 -16.21 14.07
CA LYS A 255 3.85 -15.53 14.86
C LYS A 255 4.10 -14.12 14.36
N LYS A 256 4.13 -13.17 15.28
CA LYS A 256 4.55 -11.79 14.99
C LYS A 256 6.03 -11.76 14.58
N PHE A 257 6.36 -10.99 13.54
CA PHE A 257 7.76 -10.73 13.20
C PHE A 257 8.43 -9.80 14.21
N TYR A 258 7.63 -8.94 14.85
CA TYR A 258 8.11 -7.91 15.76
C TYR A 258 7.22 -7.87 17.01
N GLU A 259 7.85 -7.88 18.16
CA GLU A 259 7.18 -7.69 19.46
C GLU A 259 6.72 -6.24 19.58
N ASN A 260 5.50 -6.00 20.06
CA ASN A 260 4.85 -4.68 20.12
C ASN A 260 4.84 -3.90 18.79
N GLY A 261 4.91 -4.62 17.67
CA GLY A 261 4.91 -4.03 16.35
C GLY A 261 3.51 -3.64 15.89
N THR A 262 3.42 -2.55 15.11
CA THR A 262 2.17 -1.99 14.60
C THR A 262 2.17 -1.94 13.08
N GLY A 263 1.05 -2.31 12.48
CA GLY A 263 0.81 -2.22 11.05
C GLY A 263 0.48 -0.79 10.60
N ILE A 264 0.59 -0.54 9.31
CA ILE A 264 0.20 0.73 8.70
C ILE A 264 -0.68 0.47 7.49
N SER A 265 -1.63 1.37 7.24
CA SER A 265 -2.42 1.38 6.01
C SER A 265 -1.68 2.10 4.89
N SER A 266 -2.07 1.81 3.64
CA SER A 266 -1.54 2.49 2.46
C SER A 266 -2.25 3.84 2.27
N TYR A 267 -1.82 4.85 3.02
CA TYR A 267 -2.37 6.20 2.95
C TYR A 267 -2.00 6.89 1.65
N ILE A 268 -2.79 7.90 1.29
CA ILE A 268 -2.56 8.77 0.14
C ILE A 268 -1.82 10.01 0.61
N HIS A 269 -0.78 10.39 -0.13
CA HIS A 269 -0.04 11.62 0.10
C HIS A 269 -0.73 12.80 -0.57
N VAL A 270 -0.82 13.93 0.12
CA VAL A 270 -1.36 15.20 -0.40
C VAL A 270 -0.28 16.27 -0.31
N VAL A 271 -0.07 17.01 -1.38
CA VAL A 271 0.94 18.10 -1.47
C VAL A 271 0.50 19.18 -2.46
N GLY A 272 0.90 20.40 -2.22
CA GLY A 272 0.61 21.56 -3.07
C GLY A 272 -0.43 22.49 -2.48
N ASP A 273 -0.85 23.47 -3.28
CA ASP A 273 -1.81 24.48 -2.87
C ASP A 273 -3.24 23.94 -2.89
N LEU A 274 -3.85 23.85 -1.72
CA LEU A 274 -5.22 23.35 -1.54
C LEU A 274 -6.29 24.27 -2.16
N SER A 275 -5.93 25.50 -2.54
CA SER A 275 -6.84 26.43 -3.23
C SER A 275 -6.96 26.15 -4.73
N CYS A 276 -6.14 25.25 -5.28
CA CYS A 276 -6.19 24.88 -6.69
C CYS A 276 -7.50 24.14 -7.04
N ASP A 277 -8.20 24.59 -8.07
CA ASP A 277 -9.38 23.90 -8.61
C ASP A 277 -9.05 22.56 -9.29
N THR A 278 -7.79 22.34 -9.63
CA THR A 278 -7.31 21.13 -10.32
C THR A 278 -6.48 20.25 -9.39
N LEU A 279 -6.89 19.00 -9.26
CA LEU A 279 -6.17 17.96 -8.55
C LEU A 279 -5.45 17.05 -9.55
N HIS A 280 -4.16 16.83 -9.34
CA HIS A 280 -3.36 15.89 -10.10
C HIS A 280 -3.18 14.57 -9.31
N ILE A 281 -3.40 13.43 -9.96
CA ILE A 281 -3.24 12.10 -9.34
C ILE A 281 -2.03 11.42 -9.96
N THR A 282 -1.01 11.11 -9.16
CA THR A 282 0.19 10.37 -9.60
C THR A 282 0.49 9.16 -8.74
N GLU A 283 1.45 8.34 -9.15
CA GLU A 283 1.92 7.19 -8.39
C GLU A 283 3.10 7.56 -7.49
N GLY A 284 2.93 7.41 -6.17
CA GLY A 284 3.97 7.59 -5.16
C GLY A 284 4.11 9.01 -4.61
N ALA A 285 4.34 9.09 -3.28
CA ALA A 285 4.46 10.34 -2.56
C ALA A 285 5.61 11.23 -3.09
N MET A 286 6.79 10.66 -3.30
CA MET A 286 7.96 11.41 -3.81
C MET A 286 7.72 12.02 -5.20
N LYS A 287 6.98 11.33 -6.09
CA LYS A 287 6.63 11.90 -7.40
C LYS A 287 5.67 13.07 -7.27
N ALA A 288 4.69 12.95 -6.36
CA ALA A 288 3.76 14.04 -6.08
C ALA A 288 4.50 15.29 -5.56
N ASP A 289 5.43 15.11 -4.62
CA ASP A 289 6.28 16.20 -4.10
C ASP A 289 7.07 16.90 -5.22
N ILE A 290 7.75 16.11 -6.05
CA ILE A 290 8.57 16.64 -7.16
C ILE A 290 7.69 17.32 -8.18
N ALA A 291 6.58 16.71 -8.58
CA ALA A 291 5.68 17.27 -9.58
C ALA A 291 5.03 18.57 -9.09
N SER A 292 4.54 18.61 -7.85
CA SER A 292 4.00 19.83 -7.25
C SER A 292 5.03 20.97 -7.24
N PHE A 293 6.26 20.70 -6.80
CA PHE A 293 7.32 21.70 -6.81
C PHE A 293 7.66 22.20 -8.23
N LEU A 294 7.81 21.29 -9.19
CA LEU A 294 8.17 21.63 -10.57
C LEU A 294 7.05 22.35 -11.33
N SER A 295 5.79 22.17 -10.95
CA SER A 295 4.64 22.87 -11.50
C SER A 295 4.30 24.19 -10.80
N GLY A 296 5.12 24.62 -9.82
CA GLY A 296 4.91 25.88 -9.12
C GLY A 296 3.95 25.77 -7.93
N GLY A 297 3.79 24.57 -7.36
CA GLY A 297 2.96 24.35 -6.17
C GLY A 297 1.57 23.81 -6.47
N GLU A 298 1.28 23.36 -7.69
CA GLU A 298 -0.03 22.77 -8.00
C GLU A 298 -0.37 21.59 -7.09
N LEU A 299 -1.68 21.35 -6.89
CA LEU A 299 -2.19 20.33 -5.99
C LEU A 299 -2.03 18.93 -6.58
N PHE A 300 -1.30 18.08 -5.87
CA PHE A 300 -1.10 16.68 -6.21
C PHE A 300 -1.52 15.74 -5.09
N ILE A 301 -1.97 14.54 -5.48
CA ILE A 301 -2.00 13.38 -4.60
C ILE A 301 -1.11 12.28 -5.15
N GLY A 302 -0.35 11.63 -4.25
CA GLY A 302 0.50 10.48 -4.55
C GLY A 302 -0.12 9.18 -4.01
N LEU A 303 -0.57 8.30 -4.93
CA LEU A 303 -1.01 6.96 -4.56
C LEU A 303 0.20 6.12 -4.17
N THR A 304 0.24 5.59 -2.96
CA THR A 304 1.35 4.77 -2.46
C THR A 304 1.37 3.35 -3.04
N GLY A 305 1.15 3.29 -4.34
CA GLY A 305 0.94 2.15 -5.21
C GLY A 305 -0.35 2.33 -6.00
N VAL A 306 -0.30 2.23 -7.33
CA VAL A 306 -1.42 2.53 -8.25
C VAL A 306 -2.71 1.76 -7.93
N GLN A 307 -2.61 0.59 -7.31
CA GLN A 307 -3.77 -0.21 -6.89
C GLN A 307 -4.37 0.21 -5.54
N ASN A 308 -3.69 1.09 -4.80
CA ASN A 308 -4.10 1.54 -3.47
C ASN A 308 -5.13 2.67 -3.54
N THR A 309 -6.38 2.30 -3.79
CA THR A 309 -7.49 3.24 -3.91
C THR A 309 -8.37 3.32 -2.64
N ARG A 310 -7.96 2.65 -1.54
CA ARG A 310 -8.79 2.51 -0.33
C ARG A 310 -9.29 3.85 0.24
N TYR A 311 -8.44 4.87 0.26
CA TYR A 311 -8.75 6.18 0.81
C TYR A 311 -8.96 7.25 -0.28
N LEU A 312 -9.01 6.86 -1.56
CA LEU A 312 -9.04 7.82 -2.67
C LEU A 312 -10.34 8.63 -2.66
N GLU A 313 -11.46 7.98 -2.48
CA GLU A 313 -12.76 8.65 -2.43
C GLU A 313 -12.82 9.68 -1.29
N ASP A 314 -12.39 9.30 -0.09
CA ASP A 314 -12.41 10.17 1.08
C ASP A 314 -11.50 11.39 0.90
N VAL A 315 -10.30 11.20 0.33
CA VAL A 315 -9.35 12.29 0.07
C VAL A 315 -9.89 13.24 -0.99
N VAL A 316 -10.43 12.73 -2.11
CA VAL A 316 -10.99 13.57 -3.16
C VAL A 316 -12.21 14.34 -2.67
N ARG A 317 -13.09 13.71 -1.87
CA ARG A 317 -14.24 14.40 -1.24
C ARG A 317 -13.81 15.53 -0.29
N GLN A 318 -12.70 15.38 0.41
CA GLN A 318 -12.16 16.41 1.29
C GLN A 318 -11.53 17.57 0.51
N LEU A 319 -10.85 17.29 -0.60
CA LEU A 319 -10.20 18.30 -1.44
C LEU A 319 -11.17 19.04 -2.35
N LYS A 320 -12.31 18.45 -2.74
CA LYS A 320 -13.38 19.03 -3.57
C LYS A 320 -12.88 19.68 -4.86
N PRO A 321 -12.04 19.03 -5.67
CA PRO A 321 -11.52 19.62 -6.88
C PRO A 321 -12.64 19.79 -7.92
N LYS A 322 -12.58 20.86 -8.73
CA LYS A 322 -13.44 20.99 -9.91
C LYS A 322 -12.94 20.08 -11.05
N ARG A 323 -11.62 19.97 -11.20
CA ARG A 323 -11.00 19.15 -12.25
C ARG A 323 -10.04 18.14 -11.65
N ILE A 324 -9.98 16.97 -12.25
CA ILE A 324 -8.99 15.93 -11.90
C ILE A 324 -8.20 15.57 -13.16
N LEU A 325 -6.88 15.67 -13.05
CA LEU A 325 -5.94 15.18 -14.05
C LEU A 325 -5.25 13.93 -13.55
N GLU A 326 -5.51 12.80 -14.21
CA GLU A 326 -4.82 11.54 -13.94
C GLU A 326 -3.45 11.53 -14.62
N CYS A 327 -2.38 11.53 -13.82
CA CYS A 327 -0.97 11.60 -14.24
C CYS A 327 -0.22 10.30 -13.85
N VAL A 328 -0.81 9.14 -14.14
CA VAL A 328 -0.20 7.83 -13.86
C VAL A 328 0.90 7.54 -14.90
N ASP A 329 1.92 6.78 -14.50
CA ASP A 329 3.09 6.45 -15.33
C ASP A 329 2.72 5.94 -16.72
N MET A 330 3.48 6.35 -17.72
CA MET A 330 3.21 6.05 -19.15
C MET A 330 3.33 4.57 -19.54
N ASP A 331 3.83 3.70 -18.65
CA ASP A 331 3.80 2.24 -18.84
C ASP A 331 2.38 1.64 -18.72
N CYS A 332 1.40 2.44 -18.31
CA CYS A 332 -0.02 2.09 -18.32
C CYS A 332 -0.53 1.64 -19.69
N ARG A 333 0.07 2.10 -20.78
CA ARG A 333 -0.34 1.76 -22.16
C ARG A 333 -0.18 0.27 -22.49
N THR A 334 0.76 -0.41 -21.83
CA THR A 334 1.12 -1.81 -22.14
C THR A 334 0.87 -2.78 -20.98
N ASN A 335 0.60 -2.28 -19.77
CA ASN A 335 0.44 -3.10 -18.58
C ASN A 335 -1.05 -3.24 -18.17
N PRO A 336 -1.67 -4.44 -18.39
CA PRO A 336 -3.09 -4.64 -18.04
C PRO A 336 -3.43 -4.43 -16.58
N HIS A 337 -2.46 -4.59 -15.67
CA HIS A 337 -2.67 -4.34 -14.24
C HIS A 337 -2.82 -2.85 -13.95
N VAL A 338 -2.03 -2.02 -14.62
CA VAL A 338 -2.10 -0.56 -14.50
C VAL A 338 -3.40 -0.04 -15.13
N GLN A 339 -3.79 -0.57 -16.29
CA GLN A 339 -5.07 -0.21 -16.95
C GLN A 339 -6.28 -0.49 -16.06
N ARG A 340 -6.30 -1.63 -15.35
CA ARG A 340 -7.37 -1.94 -14.38
C ARG A 340 -7.38 -0.98 -13.19
N ALA A 341 -6.21 -0.62 -12.68
CA ALA A 341 -6.10 0.36 -11.61
C ALA A 341 -6.58 1.74 -12.04
N GLN A 342 -6.23 2.18 -13.26
CA GLN A 342 -6.73 3.42 -13.85
C GLN A 342 -8.26 3.42 -14.01
N ALA A 343 -8.84 2.33 -14.50
CA ALA A 343 -10.29 2.20 -14.61
C ALA A 343 -10.98 2.36 -13.24
N LYS A 344 -10.37 1.81 -12.17
CA LYS A 344 -10.88 1.94 -10.81
C LYS A 344 -10.73 3.38 -10.28
N ILE A 345 -9.58 4.01 -10.50
CA ILE A 345 -9.35 5.42 -10.13
C ILE A 345 -10.40 6.31 -10.81
N ARG A 346 -10.58 6.14 -12.12
CA ARG A 346 -11.58 6.88 -12.90
C ARG A 346 -13.00 6.69 -12.35
N ALA A 347 -13.39 5.45 -12.08
CA ALA A 347 -14.72 5.14 -11.55
C ALA A 347 -15.00 5.83 -10.20
N ILE A 348 -13.98 5.93 -9.34
CA ILE A 348 -14.08 6.61 -8.04
C ILE A 348 -14.13 8.14 -8.22
N CYS A 349 -13.27 8.67 -9.08
CA CYS A 349 -13.04 10.12 -9.15
C CYS A 349 -14.05 10.87 -10.03
N THR A 350 -14.54 10.26 -11.13
CA THR A 350 -15.45 10.93 -12.07
C THR A 350 -16.70 11.53 -11.41
N PRO A 351 -17.39 10.86 -10.47
CA PRO A 351 -18.56 11.43 -9.81
C PRO A 351 -18.24 12.52 -8.77
N LEU A 352 -16.97 12.81 -8.53
CA LEU A 352 -16.49 13.74 -7.49
C LEU A 352 -15.91 15.05 -8.04
N CYS A 353 -15.96 15.26 -9.37
CA CYS A 353 -15.44 16.46 -10.02
C CYS A 353 -16.32 16.83 -11.23
N GLU A 354 -16.17 18.05 -11.72
CA GLU A 354 -16.85 18.53 -12.93
C GLU A 354 -16.19 17.97 -14.19
N GLU A 355 -14.86 17.77 -14.14
CA GLU A 355 -14.09 17.31 -15.27
C GLU A 355 -12.99 16.33 -14.84
N TYR A 356 -12.96 15.16 -15.47
CA TYR A 356 -11.91 14.16 -15.30
C TYR A 356 -11.19 13.93 -16.64
N ARG A 357 -9.87 14.11 -16.66
CA ARG A 357 -9.03 13.87 -17.85
C ARG A 357 -7.82 13.02 -17.53
N LEU A 358 -7.41 12.21 -18.49
CA LEU A 358 -6.11 11.58 -18.50
C LEU A 358 -5.08 12.57 -19.08
N PHE A 359 -4.08 12.94 -18.29
CA PHE A 359 -2.96 13.76 -18.75
C PHE A 359 -1.87 12.85 -19.30
N THR A 360 -1.42 13.10 -20.52
CA THR A 360 -0.41 12.27 -21.20
C THR A 360 0.76 13.12 -21.68
N TRP A 361 1.94 12.54 -21.68
CA TRP A 361 3.18 13.12 -22.17
C TRP A 361 3.97 12.12 -23.01
N PRO A 362 5.10 12.51 -23.66
CA PRO A 362 5.94 11.60 -24.43
C PRO A 362 6.44 10.43 -23.57
N VAL A 363 6.43 9.21 -24.14
CA VAL A 363 6.72 7.95 -23.42
C VAL A 363 8.16 7.82 -22.93
N GLU A 364 9.06 8.64 -23.46
CA GLU A 364 10.47 8.73 -23.04
C GLU A 364 10.61 9.16 -21.59
N GLN A 365 9.67 9.96 -21.08
CA GLN A 365 9.57 10.35 -19.69
C GLN A 365 8.58 9.41 -19.00
N LYS A 366 9.09 8.55 -18.09
CA LYS A 366 8.26 7.53 -17.46
C LYS A 366 7.16 8.14 -16.59
N GLY A 367 7.53 9.03 -15.66
CA GLY A 367 6.64 9.65 -14.69
C GLY A 367 6.40 11.13 -15.00
N ILE A 368 5.34 11.68 -14.39
CA ILE A 368 5.01 13.11 -14.49
C ILE A 368 6.17 13.98 -13.96
N ASP A 369 6.87 13.54 -12.91
CA ASP A 369 8.02 14.21 -12.35
C ASP A 369 9.20 14.29 -13.35
N ASP A 370 9.46 13.20 -14.08
CA ASP A 370 10.49 13.18 -15.13
C ASP A 370 10.13 14.12 -16.30
N TYR A 371 8.84 14.14 -16.69
CA TYR A 371 8.35 15.02 -17.73
C TYR A 371 8.48 16.50 -17.34
N LEU A 372 8.03 16.88 -16.16
CA LEU A 372 8.10 18.27 -15.69
C LEU A 372 9.56 18.74 -15.53
N LEU A 373 10.45 17.87 -15.08
CA LEU A 373 11.88 18.17 -15.01
C LEU A 373 12.46 18.40 -16.41
N PHE A 374 12.13 17.54 -17.37
CA PHE A 374 12.56 17.70 -18.76
C PHE A 374 12.08 19.03 -19.35
N GLU A 375 10.82 19.40 -19.18
CA GLU A 375 10.27 20.66 -19.65
C GLU A 375 10.93 21.90 -18.99
N LYS A 376 11.24 21.81 -17.69
CA LYS A 376 11.99 22.85 -16.97
C LYS A 376 13.37 23.04 -17.58
N LEU A 377 14.14 21.97 -17.74
CA LEU A 377 15.49 22.02 -18.28
C LEU A 377 15.51 22.54 -19.73
N LYS A 378 14.52 22.14 -20.55
CA LYS A 378 14.36 22.63 -21.91
C LYS A 378 14.15 24.15 -21.94
N ARG A 379 13.30 24.70 -21.09
CA ARG A 379 13.08 26.15 -20.96
C ARG A 379 14.36 26.85 -20.54
N GLU A 380 15.08 26.36 -19.52
CA GLU A 380 16.33 26.93 -19.04
C GLU A 380 17.43 26.97 -20.14
N HIS A 381 17.53 25.92 -20.98
CA HIS A 381 18.42 25.89 -22.12
C HIS A 381 18.05 26.88 -23.20
N LEU A 382 16.78 27.05 -23.50
CA LEU A 382 16.30 28.05 -24.47
C LEU A 382 16.58 29.49 -24.00
N TYR A 383 16.44 29.79 -22.70
CA TYR A 383 16.77 31.10 -22.14
C TYR A 383 18.26 31.40 -22.12
N ARG A 384 19.13 30.37 -22.07
CA ARG A 384 20.61 30.58 -22.13
C ARG A 384 21.15 30.70 -23.56
N ALA A 385 20.34 30.31 -24.55
CA ALA A 385 20.71 30.38 -25.98
C ALA A 385 20.12 31.63 -26.69
N ALA A 386 19.21 32.34 -26.06
CA ALA A 386 18.64 33.64 -26.49
C ALA A 386 19.34 34.79 -25.78
#